data_64465c0882a530c149bc3163cd9addb5
#
_entry.id   64465c0882a530c149bc3163cd9addb5
#
_cell.length_a   1.000
_cell.length_b   1.000
_cell.length_c   1.000
_cell.angle_alpha   90.00
_cell.angle_beta   90.00
_cell.angle_gamma   90.00
#
_symmetry.space_group_name_H-M   'P 1'
#
loop_
_entity.id
_entity.type
_entity.pdbx_description
1 polymer ?
#
loop_
_entity_poly.entity_id
_entity_poly.type
_entity_poly.pdbx_seq_one_letter_code
_entity_poly.pdbx_strand_id
1 'polypeptide(L)'
;MLFINSIPADVNDSLLPDLISISSNSMLSVTYQPIDADYGFQTCARLVKENTDVKHVSVRDTIEDRKNHRVMREERMIKENETEYFNQTALKVFTDSAAKEQPVILATFVIALFSDSLDDLERDTTLLRISASKYACHVKIFDQQQHEAFVSALPLGSMKVDVPRAFNIDRLSRLLPVSVQSLFEQDVTLQGLNQINDNFVLVDRKNYTLGLITGMKTSGKTFAMKREILNTLMTSDDTVVVVANKANT
;
A
#
# COMPACT_ATOMS: atom_id res chain seq x y z
N MET A 1 -8.04 10.16 7.74
CA MET A 1 -7.52 10.01 6.37
C MET A 1 -6.08 10.43 6.30
N LEU A 2 -5.24 9.61 5.70
CA LEU A 2 -3.81 9.84 5.56
C LEU A 2 -3.41 9.69 4.08
N PHE A 3 -2.25 10.21 3.71
CA PHE A 3 -1.68 10.01 2.38
C PHE A 3 -0.19 9.73 2.47
N ILE A 4 0.32 9.01 1.48
CA ILE A 4 1.75 8.75 1.39
C ILE A 4 2.42 9.96 0.78
N ASN A 5 3.23 10.65 1.58
CA ASN A 5 3.92 11.86 1.20
C ASN A 5 5.22 11.58 0.45
N SER A 6 5.99 10.60 0.88
CA SER A 6 7.21 10.18 0.18
C SER A 6 7.42 8.68 0.25
N ILE A 7 7.94 8.12 -0.83
CA ILE A 7 8.31 6.71 -0.97
C ILE A 7 9.77 6.68 -1.46
N PRO A 8 10.65 5.87 -0.85
CA PRO A 8 12.05 5.77 -1.27
C PRO A 8 12.19 5.18 -2.68
N ALA A 9 13.37 5.32 -3.27
CA ALA A 9 13.64 4.81 -4.61
C ALA A 9 13.57 3.27 -4.67
N ASP A 10 14.13 2.62 -3.65
CA ASP A 10 14.07 1.17 -3.48
C ASP A 10 12.89 0.81 -2.58
N VAL A 11 11.81 0.39 -3.21
CA VAL A 11 10.59 -0.02 -2.52
C VAL A 11 10.53 -1.54 -2.46
N ASN A 12 10.16 -2.06 -1.29
CA ASN A 12 9.88 -3.47 -1.10
C ASN A 12 8.38 -3.74 -1.34
N ASP A 13 8.07 -4.87 -1.96
CA ASP A 13 6.70 -5.32 -2.28
C ASP A 13 5.82 -5.46 -1.02
N SER A 14 6.42 -5.62 0.16
CA SER A 14 5.72 -5.73 1.43
C SER A 14 5.23 -4.40 2.02
N LEU A 15 5.65 -3.23 1.48
CA LEU A 15 5.29 -1.92 2.03
C LEU A 15 3.77 -1.75 2.16
N LEU A 16 3.04 -1.87 1.07
CA LEU A 16 1.59 -1.63 1.08
C LEU A 16 0.82 -2.67 1.89
N PRO A 17 1.10 -3.99 1.77
CA PRO A 17 0.49 -4.99 2.64
C PRO A 17 0.74 -4.75 4.13
N ASP A 18 1.96 -4.40 4.53
CA ASP A 18 2.29 -4.12 5.93
C ASP A 18 1.57 -2.88 6.47
N LEU A 19 1.38 -1.84 5.63
CA LEU A 19 0.63 -0.66 6.04
C LEU A 19 -0.87 -0.95 6.23
N ILE A 20 -1.45 -1.83 5.42
CA ILE A 20 -2.86 -2.20 5.53
C ILE A 20 -3.11 -3.15 6.71
N SER A 21 -2.15 -4.01 7.04
CA SER A 21 -2.29 -5.02 8.10
C SER A 21 -2.27 -4.46 9.53
N ILE A 22 -2.00 -3.17 9.72
CA ILE A 22 -1.89 -2.52 11.03
C ILE A 22 -3.23 -2.46 11.75
N SER A 23 -4.30 -2.22 11.01
CA SER A 23 -5.66 -2.16 11.56
C SER A 23 -6.58 -3.07 10.75
N SER A 24 -7.47 -3.80 11.43
CA SER A 24 -8.49 -4.62 10.78
C SER A 24 -9.48 -3.80 9.96
N ASN A 25 -9.63 -2.52 10.30
CA ASN A 25 -10.54 -1.57 9.65
C ASN A 25 -9.76 -0.49 8.91
N SER A 26 -8.97 -0.90 7.91
CA SER A 26 -8.20 0.00 7.07
C SER A 26 -8.57 -0.17 5.59
N MET A 27 -8.46 0.91 4.83
CA MET A 27 -8.65 0.91 3.39
C MET A 27 -7.53 1.69 2.72
N LEU A 28 -6.90 1.10 1.71
CA LEU A 28 -5.96 1.78 0.83
C LEU A 28 -6.61 1.98 -0.53
N SER A 29 -6.65 3.22 -0.97
CA SER A 29 -7.03 3.59 -2.33
C SER A 29 -5.80 4.10 -3.08
N VAL A 30 -5.57 3.56 -4.27
CA VAL A 30 -4.47 3.98 -5.14
C VAL A 30 -5.05 4.39 -6.49
N THR A 31 -4.82 5.63 -6.87
CA THR A 31 -5.25 6.15 -8.16
C THR A 31 -4.05 6.39 -9.04
N TYR A 32 -4.10 5.88 -10.26
CA TYR A 32 -3.04 5.98 -11.25
C TYR A 32 -3.48 6.86 -12.42
N GLN A 33 -2.63 7.82 -12.79
CA GLN A 33 -2.82 8.67 -13.95
C GLN A 33 -1.55 8.65 -14.82
N PRO A 34 -1.58 8.00 -15.99
CA PRO A 34 -0.46 8.05 -16.91
C PRO A 34 -0.31 9.46 -17.49
N ILE A 35 0.92 9.94 -17.60
CA ILE A 35 1.27 11.24 -18.18
C ILE A 35 2.39 11.02 -19.18
N ASP A 36 2.32 11.80 -20.29
CA ASP A 36 3.41 11.88 -21.24
C ASP A 36 4.68 12.41 -20.56
N ALA A 37 5.82 11.74 -20.78
CA ALA A 37 7.07 12.05 -20.12
C ALA A 37 7.56 13.47 -20.46
N ASP A 38 7.41 13.93 -21.68
CA ASP A 38 7.86 15.25 -22.13
C ASP A 38 7.04 16.37 -21.49
N TYR A 39 5.72 16.21 -21.44
CA TYR A 39 4.83 17.16 -20.78
C TYR A 39 5.10 17.22 -19.27
N GLY A 40 5.29 16.08 -18.63
CA GLY A 40 5.60 15.98 -17.23
C GLY A 40 6.95 16.62 -16.88
N PHE A 41 7.99 16.40 -17.70
CA PHE A 41 9.30 17.02 -17.54
C PHE A 41 9.23 18.53 -17.60
N GLN A 42 8.56 19.11 -18.60
CA GLN A 42 8.39 20.56 -18.73
C GLN A 42 7.68 21.16 -17.50
N THR A 43 6.64 20.50 -17.03
CA THR A 43 5.87 20.94 -15.87
C THR A 43 6.72 20.92 -14.60
N CYS A 44 7.46 19.83 -14.34
CA CYS A 44 8.37 19.73 -13.19
C CYS A 44 9.52 20.72 -13.28
N ALA A 45 10.11 20.91 -14.45
CA ALA A 45 11.18 21.87 -14.66
C ALA A 45 10.73 23.33 -14.37
N ARG A 46 9.47 23.65 -14.73
CA ARG A 46 8.87 24.94 -14.39
C ARG A 46 8.67 25.11 -12.90
N LEU A 47 8.11 24.10 -12.20
CA LEU A 47 7.89 24.14 -10.75
C LEU A 47 9.20 24.24 -9.96
N VAL A 48 10.27 23.58 -10.41
CA VAL A 48 11.60 23.70 -9.81
C VAL A 48 12.14 25.12 -9.97
N LYS A 49 11.97 25.74 -11.13
CA LYS A 49 12.36 27.14 -11.36
C LYS A 49 11.59 28.11 -10.48
N GLU A 50 10.26 28.01 -10.45
CA GLU A 50 9.39 28.86 -9.63
C GLU A 50 9.77 28.80 -8.14
N ASN A 51 10.04 27.61 -7.61
CA ASN A 51 10.49 27.43 -6.22
C ASN A 51 11.89 27.99 -5.95
N THR A 52 12.78 27.99 -6.94
CA THR A 52 14.11 28.59 -6.80
C THR A 52 14.03 30.13 -6.78
N ASP A 53 13.16 30.70 -7.59
CA ASP A 53 12.94 32.15 -7.63
C ASP A 53 12.28 32.68 -6.34
N VAL A 54 11.35 31.92 -5.74
CA VAL A 54 10.73 32.24 -4.45
C VAL A 54 11.77 32.25 -3.31
N LYS A 55 12.75 31.33 -3.33
CA LYS A 55 13.85 31.34 -2.32
C LYS A 55 14.67 32.62 -2.35
N HIS A 56 14.92 33.19 -3.52
CA HIS A 56 15.66 34.44 -3.65
C HIS A 56 14.88 35.65 -3.12
N VAL A 57 13.55 35.63 -3.15
CA VAL A 57 12.70 36.71 -2.62
C VAL A 57 12.58 36.61 -1.10
N SER A 58 12.43 35.42 -0.53
CA SER A 58 12.25 35.24 0.92
C SER A 58 13.48 35.57 1.75
N VAL A 59 14.69 35.54 1.18
CA VAL A 59 15.93 35.90 1.86
C VAL A 59 16.02 37.42 2.10
N ARG A 60 15.36 38.24 1.30
CA ARG A 60 15.36 39.70 1.48
C ARG A 60 14.42 40.21 2.56
N ASP A 61 13.25 39.55 2.74
CA ASP A 61 12.26 39.91 3.76
C ASP A 61 12.64 39.49 5.18
N THR A 62 13.64 38.64 5.36
CA THR A 62 13.98 38.00 6.65
C THR A 62 14.84 38.86 7.58
N ILE A 63 15.20 40.09 7.20
CA ILE A 63 16.09 40.98 8.01
C ILE A 63 15.31 41.74 9.10
N GLU A 64 14.00 41.94 8.95
CA GLU A 64 13.23 42.79 9.88
C GLU A 64 12.52 42.05 11.03
N ASP A 65 12.33 40.74 10.99
CA ASP A 65 11.47 39.99 11.94
C ASP A 65 12.21 39.05 12.92
N ARG A 66 13.27 39.52 13.54
CA ARG A 66 14.21 38.65 14.32
C ARG A 66 13.76 38.15 15.69
N LYS A 67 12.60 38.50 16.25
CA LYS A 67 12.30 38.21 17.68
C LYS A 67 11.23 37.17 17.97
N ASN A 68 10.32 36.79 17.05
CA ASN A 68 9.20 35.88 17.38
C ASN A 68 9.08 34.63 16.52
N HIS A 69 10.05 34.26 15.68
CA HIS A 69 9.82 33.29 14.61
C HIS A 69 10.75 32.04 14.56
N ARG A 70 11.34 31.64 15.66
CA ARG A 70 12.26 30.49 15.62
C ARG A 70 11.52 29.20 15.22
N VAL A 71 10.36 28.92 15.81
CA VAL A 71 9.56 27.71 15.52
C VAL A 71 8.95 27.75 14.11
N MET A 72 8.34 28.87 13.72
CA MET A 72 7.78 29.01 12.36
C MET A 72 8.85 28.98 11.26
N ARG A 73 10.09 29.38 11.58
CA ARG A 73 11.20 29.32 10.63
C ARG A 73 11.68 27.89 10.40
N GLU A 74 11.75 27.08 11.45
CA GLU A 74 12.11 25.67 11.35
C GLU A 74 11.05 24.89 10.57
N GLU A 75 9.77 25.11 10.81
CA GLU A 75 8.67 24.48 10.05
C GLU A 75 8.65 24.90 8.57
N ARG A 76 8.92 26.17 8.27
CA ARG A 76 9.06 26.64 6.87
C ARG A 76 10.26 25.99 6.18
N MET A 77 11.42 25.93 6.82
CA MET A 77 12.62 25.30 6.26
C MET A 77 12.41 23.81 6.01
N ILE A 78 11.67 23.11 6.90
CA ILE A 78 11.33 21.69 6.72
C ILE A 78 10.41 21.55 5.50
N LYS A 79 9.36 22.38 5.37
CA LYS A 79 8.44 22.34 4.23
C LYS A 79 9.13 22.67 2.89
N GLU A 80 10.00 23.67 2.88
CA GLU A 80 10.77 24.07 1.69
C GLU A 80 11.73 22.95 1.26
N ASN A 81 12.43 22.32 2.19
CA ASN A 81 13.32 21.19 1.92
C ASN A 81 12.55 19.97 1.41
N GLU A 82 11.38 19.67 1.98
CA GLU A 82 10.52 18.60 1.50
C GLU A 82 10.06 18.85 0.06
N THR A 83 9.60 20.06 -0.25
CA THR A 83 9.13 20.43 -1.59
C THR A 83 10.26 20.33 -2.62
N GLU A 84 11.46 20.79 -2.27
CA GLU A 84 12.64 20.67 -3.14
C GLU A 84 13.03 19.21 -3.38
N TYR A 85 13.03 18.39 -2.35
CA TYR A 85 13.27 16.95 -2.46
C TYR A 85 12.26 16.26 -3.40
N PHE A 86 10.98 16.64 -3.29
CA PHE A 86 9.94 16.11 -4.19
C PHE A 86 10.18 16.49 -5.65
N ASN A 87 10.46 17.77 -5.89
CA ASN A 87 10.66 18.25 -7.25
C ASN A 87 11.89 17.61 -7.88
N GLN A 88 12.98 17.45 -7.13
CA GLN A 88 14.18 16.76 -7.61
C GLN A 88 13.94 15.29 -7.88
N THR A 89 13.16 14.60 -7.02
CA THR A 89 12.82 13.19 -7.21
C THR A 89 11.92 13.01 -8.43
N ALA A 90 10.90 13.85 -8.59
CA ALA A 90 10.03 13.83 -9.76
C ALA A 90 10.83 14.09 -11.04
N LEU A 91 11.70 15.08 -11.05
CA LEU A 91 12.54 15.39 -12.20
C LEU A 91 13.41 14.20 -12.63
N LYS A 92 13.99 13.48 -11.68
CA LYS A 92 14.75 12.24 -11.97
C LYS A 92 13.86 11.19 -12.62
N VAL A 93 12.66 10.96 -12.06
CA VAL A 93 11.71 9.99 -12.62
C VAL A 93 11.35 10.34 -14.06
N PHE A 94 11.07 11.61 -14.35
CA PHE A 94 10.76 12.07 -15.71
C PHE A 94 11.94 11.91 -16.66
N THR A 95 13.16 12.26 -16.21
CA THR A 95 14.38 12.11 -17.02
C THR A 95 14.66 10.64 -17.35
N ASP A 96 14.57 9.75 -16.34
CA ASP A 96 14.82 8.32 -16.53
C ASP A 96 13.76 7.68 -17.43
N SER A 97 12.50 8.10 -17.32
CA SER A 97 11.40 7.59 -18.15
C SER A 97 11.50 8.09 -19.60
N ALA A 98 11.86 9.35 -19.82
CA ALA A 98 12.12 9.89 -21.15
C ALA A 98 13.29 9.18 -21.85
N ALA A 99 14.38 8.89 -21.11
CA ALA A 99 15.52 8.14 -21.66
C ALA A 99 15.17 6.70 -22.06
N LYS A 100 14.14 6.11 -21.45
CA LYS A 100 13.65 4.75 -21.73
C LYS A 100 12.41 4.72 -22.64
N GLU A 101 11.94 5.87 -23.10
CA GLU A 101 10.68 6.01 -23.86
C GLU A 101 9.48 5.39 -23.12
N GLN A 102 9.45 5.50 -21.79
CA GLN A 102 8.39 4.96 -20.95
C GLN A 102 7.48 6.07 -20.42
N PRO A 103 6.17 5.84 -20.30
CA PRO A 103 5.27 6.81 -19.67
C PRO A 103 5.58 6.97 -18.19
N VAL A 104 5.40 8.18 -17.69
CA VAL A 104 5.39 8.45 -16.26
C VAL A 104 3.98 8.27 -15.72
N ILE A 105 3.87 7.70 -14.54
CA ILE A 105 2.59 7.49 -13.88
C ILE A 105 2.55 8.34 -12.61
N LEU A 106 1.56 9.21 -12.53
CA LEU A 106 1.22 9.87 -11.27
C LEU A 106 0.36 8.93 -10.44
N ALA A 107 0.80 8.61 -9.25
CA ALA A 107 0.05 7.78 -8.32
C ALA A 107 -0.27 8.56 -7.04
N THR A 108 -1.52 8.50 -6.62
CA THR A 108 -2.00 9.05 -5.35
C THR A 108 -2.42 7.91 -4.44
N PHE A 109 -1.83 7.86 -3.25
CA PHE A 109 -2.09 6.84 -2.24
C PHE A 109 -2.85 7.47 -1.07
N VAL A 110 -4.08 7.05 -0.86
CA VAL A 110 -4.93 7.50 0.25
C VAL A 110 -5.21 6.33 1.17
N ILE A 111 -4.94 6.50 2.45
CA ILE A 111 -5.18 5.49 3.48
C ILE A 111 -6.30 5.99 4.39
N ALA A 112 -7.34 5.21 4.55
CA ALA A 112 -8.40 5.44 5.53
C ALA A 112 -8.23 4.46 6.67
N LEU A 113 -8.23 4.96 7.89
CA LEU A 113 -8.35 4.19 9.12
C LEU A 113 -9.71 4.47 9.73
N PHE A 114 -10.37 3.43 10.20
CA PHE A 114 -11.66 3.52 10.88
C PHE A 114 -11.53 2.87 12.25
N SER A 115 -12.11 3.50 13.25
CA SER A 115 -12.12 2.98 14.63
C SER A 115 -13.36 3.48 15.37
N ASP A 116 -13.81 2.72 16.36
CA ASP A 116 -14.95 3.08 17.21
C ASP A 116 -14.55 4.05 18.32
N SER A 117 -13.24 4.15 18.62
CA SER A 117 -12.67 5.02 19.65
C SER A 117 -11.62 5.96 19.06
N LEU A 118 -11.58 7.20 19.58
CA LEU A 118 -10.56 8.17 19.18
C LEU A 118 -9.16 7.73 19.61
N ASP A 119 -9.02 7.16 20.80
CA ASP A 119 -7.75 6.69 21.36
C ASP A 119 -7.16 5.54 20.50
N ASP A 120 -8.02 4.62 20.04
CA ASP A 120 -7.63 3.55 19.13
C ASP A 120 -7.22 4.09 17.76
N LEU A 121 -7.94 5.09 17.24
CA LEU A 121 -7.59 5.73 15.97
C LEU A 121 -6.24 6.44 16.02
N GLU A 122 -5.94 7.12 17.12
CA GLU A 122 -4.65 7.79 17.34
C GLU A 122 -3.51 6.77 17.47
N ARG A 123 -3.76 5.67 18.18
CA ARG A 123 -2.82 4.56 18.31
C ARG A 123 -2.51 3.94 16.93
N ASP A 124 -3.55 3.59 16.17
CA ASP A 124 -3.41 2.97 14.84
C ASP A 124 -2.73 3.92 13.85
N THR A 125 -3.03 5.21 13.90
CA THR A 125 -2.35 6.25 13.13
C THR A 125 -0.86 6.31 13.46
N THR A 126 -0.51 6.23 14.74
CA THR A 126 0.88 6.25 15.21
C THR A 126 1.62 4.99 14.76
N LEU A 127 1.00 3.81 14.91
CA LEU A 127 1.55 2.54 14.45
C LEU A 127 1.79 2.53 12.94
N LEU A 128 0.85 3.08 12.15
CA LEU A 128 0.99 3.21 10.71
C LEU A 128 2.19 4.09 10.33
N ARG A 129 2.37 5.22 11.00
CA ARG A 129 3.52 6.10 10.76
C ARG A 129 4.84 5.45 11.14
N ILE A 130 4.89 4.69 12.25
CA ILE A 130 6.06 3.92 12.66
C ILE A 130 6.37 2.82 11.63
N SER A 131 5.36 2.08 11.19
CA SER A 131 5.54 1.04 10.17
C SER A 131 6.01 1.61 8.83
N ALA A 132 5.44 2.73 8.39
CA ALA A 132 5.90 3.43 7.19
C ALA A 132 7.37 3.85 7.30
N SER A 133 7.80 4.32 8.47
CA SER A 133 9.18 4.76 8.71
C SER A 133 10.20 3.63 8.59
N LYS A 134 9.83 2.36 8.86
CA LYS A 134 10.69 1.19 8.63
C LYS A 134 11.12 1.06 7.16
N TYR A 135 10.27 1.53 6.26
CA TYR A 135 10.51 1.53 4.81
C TYR A 135 11.00 2.88 4.30
N ALA A 136 11.45 3.79 5.17
CA ALA A 136 11.78 5.18 4.83
C ALA A 136 10.63 5.88 4.05
N CYS A 137 9.40 5.46 4.30
CA CYS A 137 8.18 6.03 3.74
C CYS A 137 7.57 7.02 4.74
N HIS A 138 7.17 8.18 4.27
CA HIS A 138 6.53 9.19 5.12
C HIS A 138 5.05 9.28 4.80
N VAL A 139 4.23 9.14 5.84
CA VAL A 139 2.78 9.26 5.78
C VAL A 139 2.35 10.51 6.54
N LYS A 140 1.50 11.33 5.91
CA LYS A 140 0.93 12.55 6.50
C LYS A 140 -0.58 12.41 6.64
N ILE A 141 -1.14 13.09 7.64
CA ILE A 141 -2.58 13.22 7.83
C ILE A 141 -3.07 14.35 6.92
N PHE A 142 -4.23 14.18 6.29
CA PHE A 142 -4.89 15.29 5.63
C PHE A 142 -5.39 16.29 6.67
N ASP A 143 -4.93 17.52 6.59
CA ASP A 143 -5.38 18.60 7.44
C ASP A 143 -6.53 19.34 6.76
N GLN A 144 -7.69 19.44 7.44
CA GLN A 144 -8.93 20.09 6.97
C GLN A 144 -9.52 19.55 5.64
N GLN A 145 -8.97 18.47 5.08
CA GLN A 145 -9.42 17.85 3.82
C GLN A 145 -9.85 16.39 4.02
N GLN A 146 -10.34 16.04 5.21
CA GLN A 146 -10.72 14.66 5.53
C GLN A 146 -11.88 14.15 4.66
N HIS A 147 -12.87 15.03 4.40
CA HIS A 147 -14.02 14.70 3.57
C HIS A 147 -13.64 14.49 2.11
N GLU A 148 -12.85 15.40 1.54
CA GLU A 148 -12.35 15.33 0.16
C GLU A 148 -11.48 14.09 -0.04
N ALA A 149 -10.64 13.78 0.94
CA ALA A 149 -9.80 12.57 0.93
C ALA A 149 -10.65 11.30 0.99
N PHE A 150 -11.70 11.28 1.80
CA PHE A 150 -12.63 10.15 1.88
C PHE A 150 -13.36 9.93 0.55
N VAL A 151 -13.92 10.98 -0.05
CA VAL A 151 -14.57 10.90 -1.37
C VAL A 151 -13.60 10.39 -2.43
N SER A 152 -12.33 10.83 -2.38
CA SER A 152 -11.28 10.39 -3.32
C SER A 152 -10.88 8.92 -3.12
N ALA A 153 -11.02 8.40 -1.89
CA ALA A 153 -10.71 7.01 -1.58
C ALA A 153 -11.81 6.03 -2.04
N LEU A 154 -13.04 6.51 -2.22
CA LEU A 154 -14.15 5.69 -2.70
C LEU A 154 -14.02 5.39 -4.21
N PRO A 155 -14.49 4.24 -4.70
CA PRO A 155 -14.40 3.84 -6.11
C PRO A 155 -15.42 4.60 -7.00
N LEU A 156 -15.50 5.92 -6.84
CA LEU A 156 -16.43 6.80 -7.56
C LEU A 156 -15.78 7.47 -8.79
N GLY A 157 -14.48 7.24 -9.02
CA GLY A 157 -13.74 7.90 -10.09
C GLY A 157 -13.57 9.41 -9.90
N SER A 158 -13.84 9.95 -8.71
CA SER A 158 -13.74 11.38 -8.38
C SER A 158 -12.55 11.63 -7.47
N MET A 159 -11.50 12.29 -8.00
CA MET A 159 -10.35 12.72 -7.21
C MET A 159 -10.56 14.18 -6.75
N LYS A 160 -10.66 14.38 -5.43
CA LYS A 160 -10.86 15.70 -4.79
C LYS A 160 -9.59 16.22 -4.13
N VAL A 161 -8.59 15.37 -3.94
CA VAL A 161 -7.30 15.72 -3.33
C VAL A 161 -6.20 15.67 -4.37
N ASP A 162 -5.27 16.62 -4.32
CA ASP A 162 -4.17 16.76 -5.27
C ASP A 162 -2.83 16.53 -4.55
N VAL A 163 -2.47 15.26 -4.38
CA VAL A 163 -1.21 14.84 -3.74
C VAL A 163 -0.50 13.74 -4.55
N PRO A 164 -0.40 13.89 -5.88
CA PRO A 164 0.20 12.86 -6.73
C PRO A 164 1.71 12.75 -6.50
N ARG A 165 2.23 11.57 -6.79
CA ARG A 165 3.66 11.26 -6.81
C ARG A 165 4.03 10.63 -8.14
N ALA A 166 5.16 11.05 -8.69
CA ALA A 166 5.63 10.54 -9.98
C ALA A 166 6.38 9.21 -9.81
N PHE A 167 6.02 8.24 -10.63
CA PHE A 167 6.65 6.93 -10.68
C PHE A 167 6.96 6.54 -12.12
N ASN A 168 8.07 5.84 -12.31
CA ASN A 168 8.28 5.04 -13.51
C ASN A 168 7.58 3.66 -13.35
N ILE A 169 7.39 2.95 -14.44
CA ILE A 169 6.71 1.65 -14.46
C ILE A 169 7.43 0.64 -13.56
N ASP A 170 8.75 0.58 -13.61
CA ASP A 170 9.56 -0.38 -12.84
C ASP A 170 9.38 -0.20 -11.33
N ARG A 171 9.27 1.04 -10.87
CA ARG A 171 9.07 1.36 -9.45
C ARG A 171 7.64 1.13 -9.02
N LEU A 172 6.68 1.46 -9.87
CA LEU A 172 5.27 1.29 -9.58
C LEU A 172 4.87 -0.18 -9.54
N SER A 173 5.46 -1.02 -10.39
CA SER A 173 5.17 -2.47 -10.42
C SER A 173 5.49 -3.15 -9.09
N ARG A 174 6.49 -2.67 -8.35
CA ARG A 174 6.84 -3.15 -7.00
C ARG A 174 5.87 -2.68 -5.91
N LEU A 175 5.08 -1.65 -6.18
CA LEU A 175 4.06 -1.13 -5.27
C LEU A 175 2.67 -1.74 -5.52
N LEU A 176 2.53 -2.63 -6.49
CA LEU A 176 1.29 -3.36 -6.66
C LEU A 176 1.11 -4.31 -5.47
N PRO A 177 -0.06 -4.30 -4.81
CA PRO A 177 -0.30 -5.18 -3.66
C PRO A 177 -0.54 -6.62 -4.10
N VAL A 178 0.40 -7.19 -4.84
CA VAL A 178 0.40 -8.58 -5.32
C VAL A 178 1.24 -9.42 -4.35
N SER A 179 1.07 -9.20 -3.05
CA SER A 179 1.75 -10.03 -2.08
C SER A 179 1.00 -11.35 -1.91
N VAL A 180 1.76 -12.41 -1.78
CA VAL A 180 1.21 -13.72 -1.43
C VAL A 180 0.80 -13.68 0.04
N GLN A 181 -0.49 -13.60 0.29
CA GLN A 181 -1.03 -13.67 1.64
C GLN A 181 -0.87 -15.09 2.18
N SER A 182 -0.20 -15.23 3.31
CA SER A 182 -0.16 -16.50 4.03
C SER A 182 -1.49 -16.69 4.74
N LEU A 183 -2.22 -17.76 4.39
CA LEU A 183 -3.41 -18.17 5.11
C LEU A 183 -2.99 -18.88 6.40
N PHE A 184 -3.20 -18.20 7.52
CA PHE A 184 -2.91 -18.70 8.85
C PHE A 184 -4.10 -18.41 9.76
N GLU A 185 -4.99 -19.37 9.92
CA GLU A 185 -6.17 -19.27 10.77
C GLU A 185 -5.92 -19.99 12.12
N GLN A 186 -6.78 -19.80 13.11
CA GLN A 186 -6.76 -20.54 14.37
C GLN A 186 -7.61 -21.83 14.23
N ASP A 187 -7.31 -22.86 15.02
CA ASP A 187 -7.98 -24.20 14.98
C ASP A 187 -7.92 -24.90 13.61
N VAL A 188 -6.72 -25.00 13.08
CA VAL A 188 -6.42 -25.19 11.67
C VAL A 188 -6.04 -26.60 11.26
N THR A 189 -6.36 -26.93 10.02
CA THR A 189 -5.88 -28.10 9.31
C THR A 189 -4.80 -27.71 8.30
N LEU A 190 -3.66 -28.41 8.29
CA LEU A 190 -2.60 -28.18 7.32
C LEU A 190 -3.07 -28.60 5.91
N GLN A 191 -3.24 -27.63 5.03
CA GLN A 191 -3.63 -27.90 3.63
C GLN A 191 -2.43 -28.18 2.73
N GLY A 192 -1.29 -27.54 2.99
CA GLY A 192 -0.08 -27.73 2.20
C GLY A 192 0.96 -26.66 2.43
N LEU A 193 1.89 -26.55 1.49
CA LEU A 193 2.87 -25.49 1.41
C LEU A 193 2.50 -24.55 0.26
N ASN A 194 2.60 -23.27 0.50
CA ASN A 194 2.49 -22.26 -0.55
C ASN A 194 3.75 -22.32 -1.42
N GLN A 195 3.60 -22.55 -2.71
CA GLN A 195 4.72 -22.73 -3.64
C GLN A 195 5.52 -21.44 -3.92
N ILE A 196 5.04 -20.28 -3.48
CA ILE A 196 5.67 -18.99 -3.74
C ILE A 196 6.57 -18.58 -2.58
N ASN A 197 6.12 -18.78 -1.34
CA ASN A 197 6.83 -18.34 -0.13
C ASN A 197 7.20 -19.47 0.84
N ASP A 198 6.96 -20.73 0.46
CA ASP A 198 7.20 -21.95 1.25
C ASP A 198 6.54 -21.95 2.65
N ASN A 199 5.60 -21.05 2.90
CA ASN A 199 4.86 -21.01 4.15
C ASN A 199 3.79 -22.10 4.20
N PHE A 200 3.47 -22.58 5.41
CA PHE A 200 2.36 -23.48 5.63
C PHE A 200 1.04 -22.77 5.33
N VAL A 201 0.15 -23.45 4.60
CA VAL A 201 -1.24 -23.05 4.40
C VAL A 201 -2.08 -23.75 5.44
N LEU A 202 -2.52 -22.97 6.44
CA LEU A 202 -3.31 -23.44 7.57
C LEU A 202 -4.71 -22.82 7.48
N VAL A 203 -5.73 -23.68 7.40
CA VAL A 203 -7.11 -23.25 7.15
C VAL A 203 -8.05 -23.90 8.14
N ASP A 204 -8.93 -23.11 8.76
CA ASP A 204 -10.04 -23.65 9.53
C ASP A 204 -11.13 -24.17 8.59
N ARG A 205 -11.26 -25.49 8.54
CA ARG A 205 -12.21 -26.16 7.66
C ARG A 205 -13.66 -25.83 8.01
N LYS A 206 -13.97 -25.46 9.25
CA LYS A 206 -15.32 -25.13 9.71
C LYS A 206 -15.85 -23.83 9.09
N ASN A 207 -14.95 -22.92 8.69
CA ASN A 207 -15.33 -21.68 8.01
C ASN A 207 -15.77 -21.90 6.56
N TYR A 208 -15.52 -23.09 5.99
CA TYR A 208 -15.82 -23.40 4.59
C TYR A 208 -16.84 -24.52 4.49
N THR A 209 -18.08 -24.16 4.22
CA THR A 209 -19.23 -25.10 4.15
C THR A 209 -19.18 -26.03 2.94
N LEU A 210 -18.48 -25.65 1.87
CA LEU A 210 -18.38 -26.40 0.64
C LEU A 210 -16.95 -26.44 0.11
N GLY A 211 -16.44 -27.63 -0.19
CA GLY A 211 -15.17 -27.83 -0.87
C GLY A 211 -15.33 -28.62 -2.15
N LEU A 212 -14.74 -28.17 -3.26
CA LEU A 212 -14.78 -28.88 -4.54
C LEU A 212 -13.36 -29.25 -4.99
N ILE A 213 -13.10 -30.54 -5.18
CA ILE A 213 -11.83 -31.05 -5.70
C ILE A 213 -12.00 -31.47 -7.15
N THR A 214 -11.41 -30.74 -8.08
CA THR A 214 -11.48 -31.01 -9.52
C THR A 214 -10.12 -31.38 -10.09
N GLY A 215 -10.10 -32.08 -11.21
CA GLY A 215 -8.85 -32.40 -11.91
C GLY A 215 -9.04 -33.53 -12.94
N MET A 216 -8.01 -33.77 -13.76
CA MET A 216 -8.01 -34.83 -14.77
C MET A 216 -7.98 -36.23 -14.13
N LYS A 217 -8.23 -37.25 -14.93
CA LYS A 217 -8.07 -38.64 -14.51
C LYS A 217 -6.62 -38.88 -14.04
N THR A 218 -6.42 -39.56 -12.93
CA THR A 218 -5.11 -39.83 -12.29
C THR A 218 -4.38 -38.63 -11.64
N SER A 219 -5.00 -37.46 -11.54
CA SER A 219 -4.38 -36.26 -10.94
C SER A 219 -4.31 -36.24 -9.40
N GLY A 220 -4.64 -37.35 -8.73
CA GLY A 220 -4.55 -37.43 -7.28
C GLY A 220 -5.78 -36.95 -6.50
N LYS A 221 -6.92 -36.67 -7.15
CA LYS A 221 -8.17 -36.21 -6.48
C LYS A 221 -8.60 -37.07 -5.30
N THR A 222 -8.60 -38.38 -5.51
CA THR A 222 -9.00 -39.37 -4.47
C THR A 222 -8.01 -39.36 -3.31
N PHE A 223 -6.71 -39.16 -3.59
CA PHE A 223 -5.69 -39.01 -2.56
C PHE A 223 -5.91 -37.73 -1.75
N ALA A 224 -6.15 -36.61 -2.41
CA ALA A 224 -6.43 -35.33 -1.74
C ALA A 224 -7.68 -35.43 -0.85
N MET A 225 -8.75 -36.07 -1.33
CA MET A 225 -9.95 -36.31 -0.54
C MET A 225 -9.70 -37.22 0.68
N LYS A 226 -8.95 -38.32 0.51
CA LYS A 226 -8.59 -39.21 1.62
C LYS A 226 -7.73 -38.51 2.67
N ARG A 227 -6.80 -37.64 2.23
CA ARG A 227 -5.99 -36.83 3.12
C ARG A 227 -6.85 -35.85 3.93
N GLU A 228 -7.82 -35.20 3.30
CA GLU A 228 -8.74 -34.27 3.96
C GLU A 228 -9.57 -34.99 5.04
N ILE A 229 -10.14 -36.18 4.71
CA ILE A 229 -10.87 -37.01 5.67
C ILE A 229 -9.98 -37.37 6.86
N LEU A 230 -8.75 -37.83 6.59
CA LEU A 230 -7.82 -38.21 7.64
C LEU A 230 -7.46 -37.03 8.53
N ASN A 231 -7.16 -35.87 7.94
CA ASN A 231 -6.87 -34.66 8.68
C ASN A 231 -8.04 -34.27 9.60
N THR A 232 -9.28 -34.29 9.09
CA THR A 232 -10.47 -33.99 9.90
C THR A 232 -10.61 -34.93 11.07
N LEU A 233 -10.45 -36.25 10.85
CA LEU A 233 -10.53 -37.26 11.92
C LEU A 233 -9.41 -37.15 12.97
N MET A 234 -8.25 -36.59 12.59
CA MET A 234 -7.13 -36.45 13.52
C MET A 234 -7.15 -35.14 14.29
N THR A 235 -7.80 -34.09 13.75
CA THR A 235 -7.78 -32.73 14.33
C THR A 235 -9.10 -32.31 14.95
N SER A 236 -10.19 -33.00 14.71
CA SER A 236 -11.51 -32.68 15.26
C SER A 236 -12.25 -33.94 15.72
N ASP A 237 -13.20 -33.74 16.62
CA ASP A 237 -14.17 -34.79 17.05
C ASP A 237 -15.39 -34.90 16.11
N ASP A 238 -15.29 -34.34 14.90
CA ASP A 238 -16.39 -34.29 13.95
C ASP A 238 -16.67 -35.67 13.32
N THR A 239 -17.94 -35.99 13.10
CA THR A 239 -18.34 -37.21 12.41
C THR A 239 -18.20 -37.02 10.89
N VAL A 240 -17.40 -37.87 10.25
CA VAL A 240 -17.19 -37.83 8.80
C VAL A 240 -18.04 -38.92 8.13
N VAL A 241 -18.92 -38.51 7.21
CA VAL A 241 -19.75 -39.43 6.40
C VAL A 241 -19.24 -39.42 4.96
N VAL A 242 -18.82 -40.55 4.44
CA VAL A 242 -18.32 -40.70 3.07
C VAL A 242 -19.36 -41.39 2.21
N VAL A 243 -19.82 -40.74 1.15
CA VAL A 243 -20.71 -41.32 0.14
C VAL A 243 -19.91 -41.54 -1.14
N ALA A 244 -19.72 -42.81 -1.52
CA ALA A 244 -18.95 -43.18 -2.70
C ALA A 244 -19.78 -44.06 -3.65
N ASN A 245 -19.64 -43.87 -4.95
CA ASN A 245 -20.34 -44.63 -5.98
C ASN A 245 -19.73 -46.04 -6.21
N LYS A 246 -18.48 -46.23 -5.80
CA LYS A 246 -17.77 -47.51 -5.74
C LYS A 246 -16.84 -47.55 -4.56
N ALA A 247 -16.96 -48.55 -3.71
CA ALA A 247 -15.94 -48.86 -2.73
C ALA A 247 -14.66 -49.28 -3.48
N ASN A 248 -13.77 -48.33 -3.74
CA ASN A 248 -12.43 -48.70 -4.13
C ASN A 248 -11.67 -49.03 -2.85
N THR A 249 -11.53 -50.29 -2.61
CA THR A 249 -10.58 -50.88 -1.68
C THR A 249 -9.17 -50.40 -1.95
#